data_26d245d8f0274ed62b708d76bfdf5598
#
_entry.id   26d245d8f0274ed62b708d76bfdf5598
#
_cell.length_a   1.000
_cell.length_b   1.000
_cell.length_c   1.000
_cell.angle_alpha   90.00
_cell.angle_beta   90.00
_cell.angle_gamma   90.00
#
_symmetry.space_group_name_H-M   'P 1'
#
loop_
_entity.id
_entity.type
_entity.pdbx_description
1 polymer ?
#
loop_
_entity_poly.entity_id
_entity_poly.type
_entity_poly.pdbx_seq_one_letter_code
_entity_poly.pdbx_strand_id
1 'polypeptide(L)'
;MTTLQEFLNQNIVEGMTKKIPVSERIKDKDGKLLEFEIKSVSQREVRDLRTKYTKTNKKGKQEVDSEALNEELVISCTIDPNFKDAASIKATGCVTPSQYLNKVLLPGEIDNINKAILEFSGFGKSIDELVEEVKN
;
A
#
# COMPACT_ATOMS: atom_id res chain seq x y z
N MET A 1 29.54 -0.17 18.87
CA MET A 1 28.43 0.00 17.96
C MET A 1 28.45 1.40 17.38
N THR A 2 28.28 1.58 16.07
CA THR A 2 28.27 2.90 15.45
C THR A 2 26.94 3.61 15.71
N THR A 3 26.93 4.94 15.53
CA THR A 3 25.72 5.74 15.62
C THR A 3 24.63 5.24 14.66
N LEU A 4 25.03 4.85 13.46
CA LEU A 4 24.10 4.28 12.47
C LEU A 4 23.50 2.97 12.98
N GLN A 5 24.32 2.08 13.53
CA GLN A 5 23.85 0.80 14.06
C GLN A 5 22.85 1.01 15.19
N GLU A 6 23.15 1.94 16.08
CA GLU A 6 22.25 2.29 17.19
C GLU A 6 20.91 2.82 16.69
N PHE A 7 20.94 3.71 15.70
CA PHE A 7 19.71 4.23 15.10
C PHE A 7 18.85 3.12 14.52
N LEU A 8 19.46 2.24 13.71
CA LEU A 8 18.72 1.16 13.07
C LEU A 8 18.10 0.19 14.09
N ASN A 9 18.83 -0.10 15.17
CA ASN A 9 18.35 -1.01 16.20
C ASN A 9 17.19 -0.43 17.02
N GLN A 10 17.17 0.90 17.18
CA GLN A 10 16.12 1.60 17.93
C GLN A 10 14.92 2.00 17.07
N ASN A 11 15.06 1.96 15.75
CA ASN A 11 14.02 2.41 14.82
C ASN A 11 13.65 1.29 13.84
N ILE A 12 13.21 0.18 14.37
CA ILE A 12 12.79 -0.97 13.57
C ILE A 12 11.55 -0.59 12.78
N VAL A 13 11.58 -0.85 11.46
CA VAL A 13 10.49 -0.46 10.55
C VAL A 13 9.36 -1.47 10.46
N GLU A 14 9.55 -2.69 10.97
CA GLU A 14 8.50 -3.69 10.98
C GLU A 14 7.30 -3.20 11.80
N GLY A 15 6.12 -3.27 11.22
CA GLY A 15 4.90 -2.85 11.89
C GLY A 15 4.63 -1.34 11.90
N MET A 16 5.40 -0.54 11.16
CA MET A 16 5.11 0.89 11.04
C MET A 16 3.77 1.12 10.38
N THR A 17 2.97 2.01 10.98
CA THR A 17 1.65 2.38 10.45
C THR A 17 1.54 3.90 10.32
N LYS A 18 0.58 4.33 9.48
CA LYS A 18 0.31 5.74 9.25
C LYS A 18 -1.17 5.93 8.93
N LYS A 19 -1.74 7.01 9.40
CA LYS A 19 -3.12 7.37 9.05
C LYS A 19 -3.10 8.46 7.97
N ILE A 20 -3.92 8.28 6.94
CA ILE A 20 -3.99 9.19 5.80
C ILE A 20 -5.44 9.42 5.37
N PRO A 21 -5.81 10.63 4.96
CA PRO A 21 -7.05 10.83 4.22
C PRO A 21 -6.82 10.37 2.77
N VAL A 22 -7.85 9.81 2.16
CA VAL A 22 -7.75 9.24 0.81
C VAL A 22 -8.59 10.01 -0.19
N SER A 23 -9.75 10.54 0.23
CA SER A 23 -10.70 11.18 -0.66
C SER A 23 -11.57 12.17 0.10
N GLU A 24 -11.98 13.23 -0.60
CA GLU A 24 -12.88 14.25 -0.04
C GLU A 24 -14.30 13.72 0.21
N ARG A 25 -14.70 12.67 -0.49
CA ARG A 25 -16.04 12.09 -0.32
C ARG A 25 -16.17 11.20 0.92
N ILE A 26 -15.03 10.75 1.47
CA ILE A 26 -15.01 9.84 2.62
C ILE A 26 -14.85 10.66 3.88
N LYS A 27 -15.97 10.98 4.51
CA LYS A 27 -16.01 11.87 5.68
C LYS A 27 -17.10 11.44 6.65
N ASP A 28 -16.97 11.89 7.89
CA ASP A 28 -17.93 11.62 8.95
C ASP A 28 -19.15 12.55 8.87
N LYS A 29 -20.04 12.43 9.82
CA LYS A 29 -21.29 13.22 9.89
C LYS A 29 -21.04 14.72 10.03
N ASP A 30 -19.88 15.10 10.58
CA ASP A 30 -19.51 16.50 10.82
C ASP A 30 -18.70 17.08 9.64
N GLY A 31 -18.50 16.32 8.58
CA GLY A 31 -17.76 16.76 7.41
C GLY A 31 -16.24 16.60 7.53
N LYS A 32 -15.76 15.97 8.60
CA LYS A 32 -14.34 15.72 8.79
C LYS A 32 -13.91 14.49 7.97
N LEU A 33 -12.77 14.59 7.27
CA LEU A 33 -12.25 13.48 6.49
C LEU A 33 -11.93 12.29 7.38
N LEU A 34 -12.40 11.13 6.98
CA LEU A 34 -12.05 9.88 7.64
C LEU A 34 -10.68 9.41 7.12
N GLU A 35 -9.82 8.99 8.03
CA GLU A 35 -8.47 8.56 7.70
C GLU A 35 -8.39 7.05 7.58
N PHE A 36 -7.65 6.60 6.56
CA PHE A 36 -7.31 5.19 6.42
C PHE A 36 -6.03 4.94 7.19
N GLU A 37 -5.91 3.76 7.79
CA GLU A 37 -4.66 3.34 8.41
C GLU A 37 -3.95 2.36 7.49
N ILE A 38 -2.72 2.70 7.10
CA ILE A 38 -1.89 1.89 6.23
C ILE A 38 -0.63 1.45 6.96
N LYS A 39 -0.02 0.38 6.50
CA LYS A 39 1.28 -0.07 6.98
C LYS A 39 2.30 -0.04 5.85
N SER A 40 3.58 0.01 6.21
CA SER A 40 4.65 -0.11 5.23
C SER A 40 4.73 -1.55 4.71
N VAL A 41 5.20 -1.70 3.47
CA VAL A 41 5.45 -3.01 2.87
C VAL A 41 6.94 -3.34 3.04
N SER A 42 7.24 -4.60 3.42
CA SER A 42 8.62 -5.05 3.54
C SER A 42 9.17 -5.48 2.18
N GLN A 43 10.50 -5.56 2.08
CA GLN A 43 11.16 -6.07 0.89
C GLN A 43 10.71 -7.49 0.56
N ARG A 44 10.56 -8.31 1.57
CA ARG A 44 10.11 -9.70 1.40
C ARG A 44 8.71 -9.76 0.82
N GLU A 45 7.79 -8.94 1.34
CA GLU A 45 6.42 -8.87 0.83
C GLU A 45 6.39 -8.43 -0.63
N VAL A 46 7.19 -7.42 -1.01
CA VAL A 46 7.30 -6.97 -2.41
C VAL A 46 7.81 -8.10 -3.29
N ARG A 47 8.84 -8.82 -2.83
CA ARG A 47 9.41 -9.95 -3.57
C ARG A 47 8.37 -11.05 -3.78
N ASP A 48 7.63 -11.40 -2.74
CA ASP A 48 6.60 -12.45 -2.81
C ASP A 48 5.48 -12.05 -3.77
N LEU A 49 5.06 -10.80 -3.76
CA LEU A 49 4.06 -10.29 -4.68
C LEU A 49 4.53 -10.32 -6.13
N ARG A 50 5.78 -9.93 -6.39
CA ARG A 50 6.34 -10.00 -7.75
C ARG A 50 6.39 -11.44 -8.26
N THR A 51 6.80 -12.37 -7.40
CA THR A 51 6.85 -13.79 -7.75
C THR A 51 5.45 -14.31 -8.08
N LYS A 52 4.47 -13.97 -7.24
CA LYS A 52 3.08 -14.42 -7.40
C LYS A 52 2.45 -13.92 -8.71
N TYR A 53 2.75 -12.68 -9.09
CA TYR A 53 2.13 -12.02 -10.24
C TYR A 53 3.02 -11.94 -11.48
N THR A 54 4.13 -12.68 -11.50
CA THR A 54 4.96 -12.82 -12.70
C THR A 54 4.42 -13.98 -13.54
N LYS A 55 4.12 -13.70 -14.81
CA LYS A 55 3.59 -14.68 -15.76
C LYS A 55 4.47 -14.72 -16.98
N THR A 56 4.53 -15.90 -17.62
CA THR A 56 5.21 -16.05 -18.90
C THR A 56 4.22 -15.76 -20.02
N ASN A 57 4.54 -14.78 -20.87
CA ASN A 57 3.68 -14.44 -22.01
C ASN A 57 3.86 -15.43 -23.17
N LYS A 58 3.07 -15.22 -24.25
CA LYS A 58 3.09 -16.08 -25.44
C LYS A 58 4.44 -16.14 -26.14
N LYS A 59 5.31 -15.13 -25.92
CA LYS A 59 6.64 -15.06 -26.51
C LYS A 59 7.74 -15.63 -25.61
N GLY A 60 7.37 -16.25 -24.50
CA GLY A 60 8.30 -16.81 -23.53
C GLY A 60 8.95 -15.79 -22.60
N LYS A 61 8.52 -14.53 -22.64
CA LYS A 61 9.03 -13.49 -21.75
C LYS A 61 8.22 -13.45 -20.46
N GLN A 62 8.91 -13.15 -19.36
CA GLN A 62 8.25 -12.96 -18.07
C GLN A 62 7.74 -11.54 -17.96
N GLU A 63 6.48 -11.40 -17.55
CA GLU A 63 5.83 -10.12 -17.33
C GLU A 63 5.18 -10.11 -15.96
N VAL A 64 5.25 -8.98 -15.27
CA VAL A 64 4.57 -8.77 -13.99
C VAL A 64 3.19 -8.18 -14.26
N ASP A 65 2.15 -8.80 -13.71
CA ASP A 65 0.80 -8.23 -13.72
C ASP A 65 0.74 -7.12 -12.67
N SER A 66 1.07 -5.90 -13.10
CA SER A 66 1.17 -4.75 -12.21
C SER A 66 -0.16 -4.37 -11.56
N GLU A 67 -1.25 -4.51 -12.29
CA GLU A 67 -2.60 -4.17 -11.75
C GLU A 67 -2.97 -5.09 -10.60
N ALA A 68 -2.79 -6.41 -10.78
CA ALA A 68 -3.08 -7.38 -9.72
C ALA A 68 -2.15 -7.22 -8.53
N LEU A 69 -0.87 -6.93 -8.78
CA LEU A 69 0.11 -6.69 -7.73
C LEU A 69 -0.27 -5.47 -6.89
N ASN A 70 -0.58 -4.35 -7.54
CA ASN A 70 -0.95 -3.11 -6.87
C ASN A 70 -2.23 -3.26 -6.05
N GLU A 71 -3.21 -3.98 -6.57
CA GLU A 71 -4.46 -4.26 -5.88
C GLU A 71 -4.22 -5.09 -4.61
N GLU A 72 -3.43 -6.14 -4.71
CA GLU A 72 -3.12 -6.96 -3.54
C GLU A 72 -2.28 -6.20 -2.52
N LEU A 73 -1.40 -5.31 -2.98
CA LEU A 73 -0.63 -4.44 -2.11
C LEU A 73 -1.56 -3.57 -1.26
N VAL A 74 -2.55 -2.94 -1.89
CA VAL A 74 -3.54 -2.11 -1.19
C VAL A 74 -4.33 -2.95 -0.18
N ILE A 75 -4.81 -4.12 -0.59
CA ILE A 75 -5.58 -5.02 0.28
C ILE A 75 -4.75 -5.46 1.48
N SER A 76 -3.50 -5.83 1.26
CA SER A 76 -2.61 -6.37 2.31
C SER A 76 -2.11 -5.28 3.26
N CYS A 77 -1.85 -4.09 2.75
CA CYS A 77 -1.21 -3.02 3.52
C CYS A 77 -2.17 -1.96 4.05
N THR A 78 -3.47 -2.12 3.85
CA THR A 78 -4.48 -1.26 4.49
C THR A 78 -5.03 -1.99 5.71
N ILE A 79 -4.84 -1.40 6.88
CA ILE A 79 -5.31 -1.98 8.14
C ILE A 79 -6.77 -1.60 8.40
N ASP A 80 -7.09 -0.33 8.22
CA ASP A 80 -8.44 0.20 8.40
C ASP A 80 -8.78 1.11 7.20
N PRO A 81 -9.79 0.77 6.40
CA PRO A 81 -10.68 -0.38 6.55
C PRO A 81 -9.99 -1.69 6.24
N ASN A 82 -10.51 -2.78 6.79
CA ASN A 82 -9.99 -4.11 6.49
C ASN A 82 -10.73 -4.68 5.26
N PHE A 83 -10.06 -4.69 4.11
CA PHE A 83 -10.66 -5.19 2.87
C PHE A 83 -10.83 -6.70 2.84
N LYS A 84 -10.31 -7.41 3.84
CA LYS A 84 -10.48 -8.86 4.00
C LYS A 84 -11.59 -9.22 4.98
N ASP A 85 -12.31 -8.23 5.50
CA ASP A 85 -13.37 -8.46 6.47
C ASP A 85 -14.54 -9.20 5.84
N ALA A 86 -14.76 -10.43 6.29
CA ALA A 86 -15.77 -11.34 5.72
C ALA A 86 -17.18 -10.77 5.81
N ALA A 87 -17.53 -10.13 6.92
CA ALA A 87 -18.85 -9.53 7.10
C ALA A 87 -19.11 -8.39 6.12
N SER A 88 -18.10 -7.53 5.92
CA SER A 88 -18.22 -6.41 4.97
C SER A 88 -18.31 -6.89 3.53
N ILE A 89 -17.52 -7.88 3.17
CA ILE A 89 -17.55 -8.50 1.83
C ILE A 89 -18.94 -9.04 1.54
N LYS A 90 -19.49 -9.79 2.47
CA LYS A 90 -20.84 -10.37 2.35
C LYS A 90 -21.92 -9.30 2.30
N ALA A 91 -21.83 -8.29 3.17
CA ALA A 91 -22.82 -7.21 3.27
C ALA A 91 -22.94 -6.40 1.98
N THR A 92 -21.87 -6.31 1.19
CA THR A 92 -21.87 -5.59 -0.08
C THR A 92 -22.15 -6.49 -1.29
N GLY A 93 -22.50 -7.75 -1.06
CA GLY A 93 -22.80 -8.70 -2.11
C GLY A 93 -21.58 -9.21 -2.88
N CYS A 94 -20.41 -9.15 -2.24
CA CYS A 94 -19.15 -9.59 -2.83
C CYS A 94 -18.73 -10.96 -2.30
N VAL A 95 -17.77 -11.59 -2.98
CA VAL A 95 -17.23 -12.90 -2.63
C VAL A 95 -15.75 -12.81 -2.26
N THR A 96 -15.01 -11.87 -2.87
CA THR A 96 -13.56 -11.72 -2.68
C THR A 96 -13.19 -10.33 -2.18
N PRO A 97 -12.02 -10.18 -1.51
CA PRO A 97 -11.51 -8.86 -1.14
C PRO A 97 -11.36 -7.91 -2.34
N SER A 98 -10.92 -8.43 -3.49
CA SER A 98 -10.79 -7.65 -4.71
C SER A 98 -12.13 -7.08 -5.17
N GLN A 99 -13.17 -7.88 -5.18
CA GLN A 99 -14.51 -7.42 -5.53
C GLN A 99 -14.99 -6.33 -4.57
N TYR A 100 -14.76 -6.52 -3.29
CA TYR A 100 -15.13 -5.54 -2.26
C TYR A 100 -14.39 -4.22 -2.47
N LEU A 101 -13.07 -4.28 -2.62
CA LEU A 101 -12.25 -3.09 -2.85
C LEU A 101 -12.76 -2.28 -4.05
N ASN A 102 -13.00 -2.94 -5.16
CA ASN A 102 -13.43 -2.30 -6.40
C ASN A 102 -14.88 -1.79 -6.35
N LYS A 103 -15.68 -2.31 -5.43
CA LYS A 103 -17.07 -1.88 -5.26
C LYS A 103 -17.21 -0.66 -4.37
N VAL A 104 -16.32 -0.51 -3.38
CA VAL A 104 -16.45 0.56 -2.38
C VAL A 104 -15.53 1.75 -2.61
N LEU A 105 -14.51 1.62 -3.47
CA LEU A 105 -13.58 2.71 -3.78
C LEU A 105 -13.53 3.01 -5.26
N LEU A 106 -13.31 4.28 -5.56
CA LEU A 106 -13.06 4.74 -6.93
C LEU A 106 -11.61 4.40 -7.34
N PRO A 107 -11.35 4.24 -8.65
CA PRO A 107 -9.99 3.91 -9.13
C PRO A 107 -8.92 4.88 -8.63
N GLY A 108 -9.21 6.19 -8.63
CA GLY A 108 -8.27 7.19 -8.15
C GLY A 108 -7.98 7.08 -6.67
N GLU A 109 -8.96 6.63 -5.89
CA GLU A 109 -8.81 6.41 -4.45
C GLU A 109 -7.89 5.22 -4.18
N ILE A 110 -8.08 4.14 -4.93
CA ILE A 110 -7.21 2.95 -4.86
C ILE A 110 -5.77 3.34 -5.23
N ASP A 111 -5.62 4.12 -6.29
CA ASP A 111 -4.32 4.61 -6.73
C ASP A 111 -3.63 5.48 -5.67
N ASN A 112 -4.39 6.36 -5.02
CA ASN A 112 -3.88 7.20 -3.93
C ASN A 112 -3.37 6.37 -2.76
N ILE A 113 -4.10 5.33 -2.40
CA ILE A 113 -3.69 4.42 -1.31
C ILE A 113 -2.41 3.69 -1.70
N ASN A 114 -2.34 3.18 -2.92
CA ASN A 114 -1.16 2.47 -3.42
C ASN A 114 0.08 3.35 -3.37
N LYS A 115 -0.04 4.58 -3.87
CA LYS A 115 1.06 5.55 -3.84
C LYS A 115 1.49 5.88 -2.41
N ALA A 116 0.53 6.07 -1.50
CA ALA A 116 0.82 6.37 -0.11
C ALA A 116 1.56 5.23 0.58
N ILE A 117 1.17 3.99 0.32
CA ILE A 117 1.85 2.81 0.87
C ILE A 117 3.29 2.75 0.37
N LEU A 118 3.50 2.96 -0.93
CA LEU A 118 4.84 2.92 -1.52
C LEU A 118 5.71 4.05 -1.00
N GLU A 119 5.20 5.27 -0.92
CA GLU A 119 5.94 6.41 -0.36
C GLU A 119 6.30 6.17 1.11
N PHE A 120 5.36 5.69 1.89
CA PHE A 120 5.58 5.36 3.29
C PHE A 120 6.60 4.24 3.47
N SER A 121 6.74 3.39 2.47
CA SER A 121 7.70 2.27 2.45
C SER A 121 9.07 2.68 1.89
N GLY A 122 9.27 3.97 1.61
CA GLY A 122 10.56 4.50 1.19
C GLY A 122 10.76 4.58 -0.33
N PHE A 123 9.76 4.20 -1.11
CA PHE A 123 9.84 4.34 -2.57
C PHE A 123 9.56 5.79 -2.96
N GLY A 124 10.03 6.21 -4.11
CA GLY A 124 9.72 7.50 -4.68
C GLY A 124 10.84 8.55 -4.63
N LYS A 125 11.89 8.31 -3.83
CA LYS A 125 13.05 9.20 -3.80
C LYS A 125 14.33 8.45 -4.12
N SER A 126 15.06 8.94 -5.14
CA SER A 126 16.38 8.41 -5.48
C SER A 126 17.44 8.96 -4.51
N ILE A 127 18.61 8.34 -4.52
CA ILE A 127 19.76 8.84 -3.73
C ILE A 127 20.12 10.26 -4.16
N ASP A 128 20.06 10.57 -5.48
CA ASP A 128 20.38 11.88 -6.00
C ASP A 128 19.40 12.95 -5.48
N GLU A 129 18.10 12.64 -5.42
CA GLU A 129 17.08 13.52 -4.87
C GLU A 129 17.33 13.81 -3.38
N LEU A 130 17.71 12.79 -2.61
CA LEU A 130 18.03 12.96 -1.19
C LEU A 130 19.26 13.85 -0.99
N VAL A 131 20.27 13.71 -1.82
CA VAL A 131 21.48 14.54 -1.76
C VAL A 131 21.12 16.02 -2.03
N GLU A 132 20.28 16.31 -3.00
CA GLU A 132 19.84 17.65 -3.32
C GLU A 132 19.04 18.28 -2.17
N GLU A 133 18.16 17.53 -1.54
CA GLU A 133 17.38 18.01 -0.38
C GLU A 133 18.27 18.40 0.79
N VAL A 134 19.32 17.64 1.05
CA VAL A 134 20.25 17.91 2.15
C VAL A 134 21.10 19.16 1.87
N LYS A 135 21.45 19.41 0.60
CA LYS A 135 22.23 20.61 0.22
C LYS A 135 21.42 21.90 0.35
N ASN A 136 20.12 21.83 0.22
CA ASN A 136 19.22 22.97 0.32
C ASN A 136 18.67 23.14 1.72
#